data_751545b64a49cd59fb1964c4941bde49
#
_entry.id   751545b64a49cd59fb1964c4941bde49
#
_cell.length_a   1.000
_cell.length_b   1.000
_cell.length_c   1.000
_cell.angle_alpha   90.00
_cell.angle_beta   90.00
_cell.angle_gamma   90.00
#
_symmetry.space_group_name_H-M   'P 1'
#
loop_
_entity.id
_entity.type
_entity.pdbx_description
1 polymer ?
#
loop_
_entity_poly.entity_id
_entity_poly.type
_entity_poly.pdbx_seq_one_letter_code
_entity_poly.pdbx_strand_id
1 'polypeptide(L)'
;PLLFLILYPSFLLYSSLSLRDTLVFSIMIISVILFIENKRLLALLIAAPLFYIKFQNFFLLIVFFVVHLYYAKGSFFHRYRHLFILFVVGALAPFIIEIIELLDFYRWALYLEDGGLSDSYVPVTTIQDFFVLSLQSGPYFLMRPFPWEASNFLQFIQSIENIFILMFLSFILIKCAKIDKDITFKWLVYLIVALSIYGLVVFNFGTGVRYKFTFILIVVIG
;
A
#
# COMPACT_ATOMS: atom_id res chain seq x y z
N PRO A 1 -12.44 6.31 -13.98
CA PRO A 1 -11.24 6.77 -13.26
C PRO A 1 -11.16 8.28 -13.10
N LEU A 2 -11.33 9.08 -14.20
CA LEU A 2 -11.22 10.55 -14.15
C LEU A 2 -12.20 11.20 -13.16
N LEU A 3 -13.46 10.76 -13.14
CA LEU A 3 -14.46 11.29 -12.23
C LEU A 3 -14.08 11.03 -10.76
N PHE A 4 -13.49 9.87 -10.47
CA PHE A 4 -12.98 9.54 -9.14
C PHE A 4 -11.84 10.49 -8.73
N LEU A 5 -10.89 10.77 -9.64
CA LEU A 5 -9.79 11.72 -9.38
C LEU A 5 -10.29 13.12 -9.04
N ILE A 6 -11.30 13.60 -9.77
CA ILE A 6 -11.89 14.94 -9.55
C ILE A 6 -12.66 14.99 -8.21
N LEU A 7 -13.31 13.88 -7.84
CA LEU A 7 -14.12 13.78 -6.62
C LEU A 7 -13.32 13.33 -5.39
N TYR A 8 -11.97 13.21 -5.50
CA TYR A 8 -11.11 12.82 -4.40
C TYR A 8 -10.38 14.06 -3.83
N PRO A 9 -10.97 14.77 -2.83
CA PRO A 9 -10.45 16.05 -2.33
C PRO A 9 -9.02 15.94 -1.79
N SER A 10 -8.71 14.87 -1.06
CA SER A 10 -7.36 14.66 -0.53
C SER A 10 -6.33 14.52 -1.65
N PHE A 11 -6.66 13.87 -2.76
CA PHE A 11 -5.76 13.80 -3.91
C PHE A 11 -5.47 15.20 -4.48
N LEU A 12 -6.49 16.01 -4.70
CA LEU A 12 -6.34 17.38 -5.21
C LEU A 12 -5.51 18.25 -4.25
N LEU A 13 -5.79 18.17 -2.95
CA LEU A 13 -5.08 18.93 -1.94
C LEU A 13 -3.59 18.55 -1.88
N TYR A 14 -3.29 17.27 -1.71
CA TYR A 14 -1.90 16.84 -1.50
C TYR A 14 -1.06 16.83 -2.78
N SER A 15 -1.64 16.63 -3.95
CA SER A 15 -0.92 16.80 -5.22
C SER A 15 -0.51 18.25 -5.47
N SER A 16 -1.26 19.22 -4.95
CA SER A 16 -0.90 20.63 -5.06
C SER A 16 0.13 21.10 -4.03
N LEU A 17 0.19 20.45 -2.86
CA LEU A 17 1.06 20.86 -1.74
C LEU A 17 2.46 20.26 -1.79
N SER A 18 2.64 19.08 -2.40
CA SER A 18 3.91 18.36 -2.35
C SER A 18 4.35 17.88 -3.73
N LEU A 19 5.30 18.58 -4.31
CA LEU A 19 5.93 18.20 -5.59
C LEU A 19 6.56 16.79 -5.50
N ARG A 20 7.18 16.45 -4.37
CA ARG A 20 7.79 15.14 -4.14
C ARG A 20 6.76 14.01 -4.19
N ASP A 21 5.62 14.17 -3.53
CA ASP A 21 4.58 13.13 -3.49
C ASP A 21 3.92 12.98 -4.87
N THR A 22 3.74 14.09 -5.60
CA THR A 22 3.23 14.07 -6.98
C THR A 22 4.19 13.33 -7.92
N LEU A 23 5.50 13.55 -7.78
CA LEU A 23 6.52 12.84 -8.56
C LEU A 23 6.49 11.35 -8.25
N VAL A 24 6.49 10.97 -6.98
CA VAL A 24 6.41 9.57 -6.52
C VAL A 24 5.17 8.88 -7.10
N PHE A 25 4.02 9.54 -6.98
CA PHE A 25 2.76 9.06 -7.52
C PHE A 25 2.82 8.85 -9.03
N SER A 26 3.31 9.85 -9.79
CA SER A 26 3.44 9.77 -11.25
C SER A 26 4.34 8.60 -11.68
N ILE A 27 5.48 8.43 -11.04
CA ILE A 27 6.39 7.30 -11.29
C ILE A 27 5.68 5.97 -11.03
N MET A 28 4.96 5.83 -9.92
CA MET A 28 4.25 4.61 -9.58
C MET A 28 3.17 4.27 -10.63
N ILE A 29 2.34 5.22 -11.01
CA ILE A 29 1.27 5.00 -11.99
C ILE A 29 1.85 4.62 -13.36
N ILE A 30 2.85 5.37 -13.85
CA ILE A 30 3.48 5.08 -15.14
C ILE A 30 4.12 3.68 -15.12
N SER A 31 4.82 3.33 -14.04
CA SER A 31 5.43 2.00 -13.90
C SER A 31 4.38 0.88 -13.90
N VAL A 32 3.25 1.06 -13.21
CA VAL A 32 2.15 0.09 -13.20
C VAL A 32 1.54 -0.07 -14.59
N ILE A 33 1.24 1.02 -15.30
CA ILE A 33 0.69 0.99 -16.66
C ILE A 33 1.63 0.25 -17.60
N LEU A 34 2.90 0.62 -17.63
CA LEU A 34 3.92 -0.03 -18.46
C LEU A 34 4.06 -1.53 -18.17
N PHE A 35 3.96 -1.90 -16.90
CA PHE A 35 4.06 -3.29 -16.49
C PHE A 35 2.85 -4.11 -16.98
N ILE A 36 1.64 -3.56 -16.87
CA ILE A 36 0.41 -4.15 -17.40
C ILE A 36 0.47 -4.29 -18.93
N GLU A 37 1.06 -3.30 -19.63
CA GLU A 37 1.30 -3.34 -21.07
C GLU A 37 2.44 -4.31 -21.50
N ASN A 38 2.98 -5.12 -20.58
CA ASN A 38 4.12 -6.03 -20.79
C ASN A 38 5.46 -5.36 -21.12
N LYS A 39 5.60 -4.05 -20.94
CA LYS A 39 6.86 -3.30 -21.08
C LYS A 39 7.67 -3.35 -19.76
N ARG A 40 7.94 -4.56 -19.27
CA ARG A 40 8.43 -4.83 -17.91
C ARG A 40 9.75 -4.17 -17.58
N LEU A 41 10.73 -4.23 -18.54
CA LEU A 41 12.03 -3.61 -18.32
C LEU A 41 11.91 -2.09 -18.17
N LEU A 42 11.10 -1.45 -19.02
CA LEU A 42 10.88 0.00 -18.95
C LEU A 42 10.15 0.38 -17.65
N ALA A 43 9.19 -0.43 -17.20
CA ALA A 43 8.53 -0.24 -15.92
C ALA A 43 9.52 -0.25 -14.74
N LEU A 44 10.47 -1.19 -14.73
CA LEU A 44 11.51 -1.28 -13.71
C LEU A 44 12.48 -0.09 -13.77
N LEU A 45 12.90 0.33 -14.97
CA LEU A 45 13.77 1.50 -15.15
C LEU A 45 13.10 2.79 -14.64
N ILE A 46 11.81 2.97 -14.92
CA ILE A 46 11.06 4.14 -14.43
C ILE A 46 10.84 4.04 -12.91
N ALA A 47 10.67 2.84 -12.34
CA ALA A 47 10.54 2.65 -10.91
C ALA A 47 11.86 2.87 -10.13
N ALA A 48 13.02 2.68 -10.77
CA ALA A 48 14.32 2.71 -10.10
C ALA A 48 14.60 4.00 -9.27
N PRO A 49 14.25 5.22 -9.72
CA PRO A 49 14.44 6.42 -8.91
C PRO A 49 13.73 6.39 -7.57
N LEU A 50 12.60 5.65 -7.43
CA LEU A 50 11.90 5.52 -6.17
C LEU A 50 12.74 4.86 -5.08
N PHE A 51 13.70 4.04 -5.45
CA PHE A 51 14.62 3.42 -4.49
C PHE A 51 15.35 4.46 -3.62
N TYR A 52 15.71 5.60 -4.23
CA TYR A 52 16.38 6.71 -3.53
C TYR A 52 15.40 7.75 -2.98
N ILE A 53 14.30 8.02 -3.70
CA ILE A 53 13.35 9.06 -3.31
C ILE A 53 12.44 8.59 -2.18
N LYS A 54 11.94 7.34 -2.27
CA LYS A 54 10.99 6.76 -1.32
C LYS A 54 10.98 5.23 -1.41
N PHE A 55 11.91 4.62 -0.70
CA PHE A 55 12.15 3.17 -0.72
C PHE A 55 10.88 2.33 -0.51
N GLN A 56 9.99 2.75 0.42
CA GLN A 56 8.74 2.03 0.69
C GLN A 56 7.87 1.88 -0.56
N ASN A 57 7.78 2.95 -1.37
CA ASN A 57 6.98 2.94 -2.61
C ASN A 57 7.63 2.08 -3.70
N PHE A 58 8.96 2.07 -3.78
CA PHE A 58 9.69 1.15 -4.65
C PHE A 58 9.39 -0.30 -4.27
N PHE A 59 9.50 -0.64 -2.98
CA PHE A 59 9.18 -1.98 -2.48
C PHE A 59 7.75 -2.40 -2.82
N LEU A 60 6.77 -1.51 -2.65
CA LEU A 60 5.37 -1.79 -3.00
C LEU A 60 5.16 -2.02 -4.50
N LEU A 61 5.91 -1.32 -5.37
CA LEU A 61 5.87 -1.64 -6.80
C LEU A 61 6.46 -3.02 -7.10
N ILE A 62 7.53 -3.42 -6.42
CA ILE A 62 8.08 -4.77 -6.55
C ILE A 62 7.05 -5.81 -6.10
N VAL A 63 6.37 -5.59 -4.98
CA VAL A 63 5.26 -6.46 -4.53
C VAL A 63 4.17 -6.53 -5.59
N PHE A 64 3.76 -5.40 -6.16
CA PHE A 64 2.78 -5.36 -7.25
C PHE A 64 3.25 -6.20 -8.45
N PHE A 65 4.50 -6.03 -8.90
CA PHE A 65 5.04 -6.77 -10.04
C PHE A 65 5.07 -8.28 -9.76
N VAL A 66 5.49 -8.69 -8.57
CA VAL A 66 5.51 -10.10 -8.16
C VAL A 66 4.10 -10.68 -8.12
N VAL A 67 3.14 -9.99 -7.49
CA VAL A 67 1.74 -10.41 -7.45
C VAL A 67 1.16 -10.51 -8.86
N HIS A 68 1.43 -9.53 -9.71
CA HIS A 68 0.96 -9.56 -11.10
C HIS A 68 1.53 -10.74 -11.88
N LEU A 69 2.83 -11.02 -11.78
CA LEU A 69 3.48 -12.17 -12.44
C LEU A 69 2.97 -13.50 -11.91
N TYR A 70 2.70 -13.59 -10.62
CA TYR A 70 2.15 -14.78 -9.98
C TYR A 70 0.80 -15.21 -10.57
N TYR A 71 -0.07 -14.23 -10.86
CA TYR A 71 -1.40 -14.47 -11.45
C TYR A 71 -1.42 -14.43 -12.99
N ALA A 72 -0.32 -14.02 -13.65
CA ALA A 72 -0.24 -13.98 -15.11
C ALA A 72 -0.19 -15.38 -15.72
N LYS A 73 -1.33 -15.86 -16.25
CA LYS A 73 -1.44 -17.17 -16.91
C LYS A 73 -0.41 -17.28 -18.04
N GLY A 74 0.30 -18.42 -18.12
CA GLY A 74 1.33 -18.66 -19.14
C GLY A 74 2.72 -18.10 -18.84
N SER A 75 2.91 -17.36 -17.75
CA SER A 75 4.24 -16.91 -17.34
C SER A 75 5.05 -18.03 -16.68
N PHE A 76 6.39 -17.94 -16.78
CA PHE A 76 7.30 -18.82 -16.04
C PHE A 76 6.99 -18.83 -14.55
N PHE A 77 6.73 -17.65 -13.96
CA PHE A 77 6.38 -17.52 -12.55
C PHE A 77 5.06 -18.22 -12.19
N HIS A 78 4.05 -18.18 -13.06
CA HIS A 78 2.81 -18.90 -12.81
C HIS A 78 3.01 -20.43 -12.79
N ARG A 79 3.89 -20.93 -13.68
CA ARG A 79 4.19 -22.37 -13.75
C ARG A 79 4.92 -22.89 -12.50
N TYR A 80 5.85 -22.10 -11.96
CA TYR A 80 6.71 -22.47 -10.83
C TYR A 80 6.37 -21.69 -9.54
N ARG A 81 5.18 -21.10 -9.45
CA ARG A 81 4.78 -20.19 -8.37
C ARG A 81 4.95 -20.75 -6.95
N HIS A 82 4.65 -22.05 -6.76
CA HIS A 82 4.79 -22.68 -5.44
C HIS A 82 6.27 -22.89 -5.07
N LEU A 83 7.10 -23.25 -6.03
CA LEU A 83 8.55 -23.36 -5.83
C LEU A 83 9.18 -22.00 -5.55
N PHE A 84 8.70 -20.95 -6.25
CA PHE A 84 9.16 -19.57 -6.00
C PHE A 84 8.81 -19.10 -4.59
N ILE A 85 7.57 -19.33 -4.14
CA ILE A 85 7.17 -19.01 -2.76
C ILE A 85 8.02 -19.79 -1.75
N LEU A 86 8.18 -21.09 -1.95
CA LEU A 86 8.99 -21.94 -1.06
C LEU A 86 10.44 -21.45 -0.99
N PHE A 87 11.00 -21.07 -2.14
CA PHE A 87 12.35 -20.48 -2.20
C PHE A 87 12.44 -19.17 -1.44
N VAL A 88 11.50 -18.22 -1.66
CA VAL A 88 11.49 -16.93 -0.97
C VAL A 88 11.31 -17.11 0.54
N VAL A 89 10.35 -17.93 0.96
CA VAL A 89 10.13 -18.23 2.39
C VAL A 89 11.36 -18.89 3.00
N GLY A 90 11.95 -19.89 2.33
CA GLY A 90 13.15 -20.56 2.82
C GLY A 90 14.38 -19.65 2.90
N ALA A 91 14.52 -18.72 1.95
CA ALA A 91 15.61 -17.74 1.94
C ALA A 91 15.44 -16.66 3.03
N LEU A 92 14.21 -16.26 3.34
CA LEU A 92 13.93 -15.24 4.35
C LEU A 92 13.81 -15.81 5.78
N ALA A 93 13.45 -17.08 5.92
CA ALA A 93 13.22 -17.71 7.22
C ALA A 93 14.39 -17.53 8.22
N PRO A 94 15.67 -17.68 7.82
CA PRO A 94 16.79 -17.46 8.74
C PRO A 94 16.91 -16.02 9.27
N PHE A 95 16.39 -15.04 8.51
CA PHE A 95 16.52 -13.62 8.81
C PHE A 95 15.22 -12.99 9.35
N ILE A 96 14.23 -13.82 9.67
CA ILE A 96 12.90 -13.29 10.03
C ILE A 96 12.93 -12.47 11.32
N ILE A 97 13.76 -12.85 12.27
CA ILE A 97 13.89 -12.15 13.56
C ILE A 97 14.54 -10.79 13.34
N GLU A 98 15.65 -10.75 12.61
CA GLU A 98 16.37 -9.50 12.27
C GLU A 98 15.49 -8.55 11.44
N ILE A 99 14.65 -9.09 10.55
CA ILE A 99 13.69 -8.31 9.78
C ILE A 99 12.63 -7.69 10.71
N ILE A 100 12.14 -8.45 11.68
CA ILE A 100 11.15 -7.95 12.67
C ILE A 100 11.76 -6.87 13.55
N GLU A 101 12.96 -7.08 14.07
CA GLU A 101 13.69 -6.09 14.89
C GLU A 101 13.95 -4.80 14.11
N LEU A 102 14.38 -4.92 12.84
CA LEU A 102 14.59 -3.77 11.96
C LEU A 102 13.28 -3.02 11.69
N LEU A 103 12.20 -3.75 11.45
CA LEU A 103 10.88 -3.17 11.25
C LEU A 103 10.42 -2.43 12.51
N ASP A 104 10.58 -3.04 13.69
CA ASP A 104 10.18 -2.42 14.96
C ASP A 104 10.99 -1.16 15.25
N PHE A 105 12.28 -1.18 14.99
CA PHE A 105 13.14 0.01 15.09
C PHE A 105 12.63 1.16 14.20
N TYR A 106 12.30 0.88 12.93
CA TYR A 106 11.73 1.90 12.03
C TYR A 106 10.36 2.39 12.49
N ARG A 107 9.51 1.49 12.98
CA ARG A 107 8.20 1.86 13.52
C ARG A 107 8.34 2.78 14.71
N TRP A 108 9.22 2.44 15.65
CA TRP A 108 9.49 3.25 16.83
C TRP A 108 10.00 4.64 16.47
N ALA A 109 10.95 4.73 15.55
CA ALA A 109 11.49 6.01 15.09
C ALA A 109 10.40 6.91 14.45
N LEU A 110 9.56 6.34 13.55
CA LEU A 110 8.46 7.06 12.91
C LEU A 110 7.36 7.44 13.90
N TYR A 111 7.09 6.59 14.89
CA TYR A 111 6.12 6.88 15.95
C TYR A 111 6.54 8.10 16.78
N LEU A 112 7.81 8.20 17.14
CA LEU A 112 8.35 9.37 17.85
C LEU A 112 8.37 10.61 16.98
N GLU A 113 8.73 10.49 15.70
CA GLU A 113 8.70 11.60 14.72
C GLU A 113 7.29 12.17 14.57
N ASP A 114 6.26 11.32 14.57
CA ASP A 114 4.85 11.71 14.50
C ASP A 114 4.29 12.23 15.85
N GLY A 115 5.13 12.37 16.88
CA GLY A 115 4.76 12.94 18.19
C GLY A 115 4.21 11.92 19.19
N GLY A 116 4.44 10.64 18.98
CA GLY A 116 4.07 9.58 19.93
C GLY A 116 4.91 9.62 21.21
N LEU A 117 4.32 9.19 22.32
CA LEU A 117 5.02 9.05 23.60
C LEU A 117 5.65 7.66 23.70
N SER A 118 6.90 7.58 24.15
CA SER A 118 7.64 6.32 24.28
C SER A 118 6.89 5.26 25.08
N ASP A 119 6.19 5.68 26.13
CA ASP A 119 5.48 4.79 27.06
C ASP A 119 4.20 4.18 26.49
N SER A 120 3.68 4.72 25.38
CA SER A 120 2.47 4.23 24.69
C SER A 120 2.78 3.45 23.42
N TYR A 121 4.06 3.25 23.09
CA TYR A 121 4.46 2.46 21.93
C TYR A 121 4.23 0.97 22.16
N VAL A 122 3.66 0.30 21.14
CA VAL A 122 3.45 -1.15 21.14
C VAL A 122 4.50 -1.79 20.22
N PRO A 123 5.53 -2.45 20.76
CA PRO A 123 6.58 -3.08 19.97
C PRO A 123 6.09 -4.31 19.22
N VAL A 124 6.77 -4.64 18.13
CA VAL A 124 6.61 -5.89 17.37
C VAL A 124 7.81 -6.77 17.69
N THR A 125 7.61 -7.74 18.57
CA THR A 125 8.73 -8.58 19.05
C THR A 125 8.70 -10.00 18.51
N THR A 126 7.53 -10.45 18.06
CA THR A 126 7.35 -11.81 17.56
C THR A 126 6.73 -11.83 16.15
N ILE A 127 6.87 -12.97 15.48
CA ILE A 127 6.18 -13.22 14.20
C ILE A 127 4.66 -13.11 14.36
N GLN A 128 4.12 -13.55 15.49
CA GLN A 128 2.70 -13.46 15.79
C GLN A 128 2.26 -11.99 15.90
N ASP A 129 3.00 -11.17 16.65
CA ASP A 129 2.71 -9.73 16.76
C ASP A 129 2.74 -9.06 15.40
N PHE A 130 3.73 -9.39 14.55
CA PHE A 130 3.83 -8.87 13.20
C PHE A 130 2.57 -9.16 12.38
N PHE A 131 2.09 -10.41 12.37
CA PHE A 131 0.87 -10.76 11.62
C PHE A 131 -0.39 -10.13 12.20
N VAL A 132 -0.57 -10.15 13.52
CA VAL A 132 -1.74 -9.55 14.19
C VAL A 132 -1.79 -8.05 13.92
N LEU A 133 -0.68 -7.34 14.14
CA LEU A 133 -0.60 -5.90 13.90
C LEU A 133 -0.75 -5.55 12.42
N SER A 134 -0.19 -6.34 11.49
CA SER A 134 -0.37 -6.13 10.06
C SER A 134 -1.83 -6.24 9.63
N LEU A 135 -2.54 -7.25 10.13
CA LEU A 135 -3.97 -7.44 9.82
C LEU A 135 -4.86 -6.36 10.44
N GLN A 136 -4.50 -5.84 11.61
CA GLN A 136 -5.24 -4.76 12.26
C GLN A 136 -4.93 -3.41 11.63
N SER A 137 -3.66 -3.13 11.38
CA SER A 137 -3.21 -1.81 10.90
C SER A 137 -3.70 -1.47 9.49
N GLY A 138 -3.84 -2.45 8.60
CA GLY A 138 -4.32 -2.23 7.24
C GLY A 138 -5.73 -1.62 7.16
N PRO A 139 -6.76 -2.24 7.76
CA PRO A 139 -8.10 -1.65 7.85
C PRO A 139 -8.11 -0.31 8.59
N TYR A 140 -7.36 -0.19 9.69
CA TYR A 140 -7.23 1.08 10.40
C TYR A 140 -6.63 2.17 9.52
N PHE A 141 -5.56 1.89 8.78
CA PHE A 141 -4.93 2.82 7.86
C PHE A 141 -5.88 3.29 6.75
N LEU A 142 -6.73 2.39 6.23
CA LEU A 142 -7.71 2.74 5.21
C LEU A 142 -8.82 3.66 5.76
N MET A 143 -9.31 3.38 6.97
CA MET A 143 -10.53 3.99 7.51
C MET A 143 -10.26 5.23 8.36
N ARG A 144 -9.09 5.35 8.97
CA ARG A 144 -8.76 6.51 9.84
C ARG A 144 -8.47 7.78 9.07
N PRO A 145 -8.79 8.98 9.64
CA PRO A 145 -9.48 9.16 10.92
C PRO A 145 -10.93 8.71 10.85
N PHE A 146 -11.46 8.18 11.96
CA PHE A 146 -12.90 7.97 12.10
C PHE A 146 -13.61 9.29 12.44
N PRO A 147 -14.93 9.46 12.18
CA PRO A 147 -15.64 10.70 12.49
C PRO A 147 -15.53 11.15 13.94
N TRP A 148 -15.48 10.21 14.88
CA TRP A 148 -15.33 10.47 16.32
C TRP A 148 -13.88 10.70 16.78
N GLU A 149 -12.89 10.45 15.93
CA GLU A 149 -11.48 10.73 16.17
C GLU A 149 -11.06 12.10 15.62
N ALA A 150 -11.92 12.74 14.84
CA ALA A 150 -11.61 14.00 14.18
C ALA A 150 -11.45 15.13 15.22
N SER A 151 -10.26 15.70 15.32
CA SER A 151 -9.94 16.83 16.20
C SER A 151 -10.21 18.18 15.54
N ASN A 152 -10.41 18.22 14.23
CA ASN A 152 -10.67 19.43 13.46
C ASN A 152 -11.55 19.14 12.23
N PHE A 153 -12.07 20.21 11.62
CA PHE A 153 -13.00 20.11 10.48
C PHE A 153 -12.38 19.38 9.27
N LEU A 154 -11.09 19.56 9.01
CA LEU A 154 -10.42 18.88 7.90
C LEU A 154 -10.38 17.34 8.11
N GLN A 155 -10.07 16.91 9.31
CA GLN A 155 -10.09 15.47 9.66
C GLN A 155 -11.51 14.90 9.59
N PHE A 156 -12.53 15.67 9.94
CA PHE A 156 -13.92 15.25 9.78
C PHE A 156 -14.29 15.05 8.31
N ILE A 157 -13.91 15.98 7.41
CA ILE A 157 -14.09 15.79 5.97
C ILE A 157 -13.35 14.54 5.48
N GLN A 158 -12.12 14.32 5.91
CA GLN A 158 -11.33 13.12 5.56
C GLN A 158 -12.00 11.83 6.03
N SER A 159 -12.65 11.82 7.19
CA SER A 159 -13.38 10.65 7.66
C SER A 159 -14.58 10.29 6.79
N ILE A 160 -15.32 11.31 6.34
CA ILE A 160 -16.43 11.12 5.38
C ILE A 160 -15.89 10.61 4.04
N GLU A 161 -14.80 11.20 3.54
CA GLU A 161 -14.12 10.76 2.32
C GLU A 161 -13.69 9.29 2.40
N ASN A 162 -13.15 8.84 3.55
CA ASN A 162 -12.77 7.43 3.76
C ASN A 162 -13.95 6.47 3.63
N ILE A 163 -15.13 6.84 4.11
CA ILE A 163 -16.36 6.04 3.96
C ILE A 163 -16.72 5.91 2.48
N PHE A 164 -16.70 7.02 1.73
CA PHE A 164 -16.95 6.99 0.29
C PHE A 164 -15.94 6.14 -0.47
N ILE A 165 -14.65 6.23 -0.13
CA ILE A 165 -13.58 5.42 -0.72
C ILE A 165 -13.84 3.94 -0.46
N LEU A 166 -14.17 3.56 0.78
CA LEU A 166 -14.46 2.17 1.14
C LEU A 166 -15.67 1.63 0.36
N MET A 167 -16.74 2.40 0.26
CA MET A 167 -17.92 2.05 -0.52
C MET A 167 -17.57 1.87 -2.01
N PHE A 168 -16.80 2.79 -2.57
CA PHE A 168 -16.39 2.77 -3.97
C PHE A 168 -15.47 1.58 -4.29
N LEU A 169 -14.46 1.32 -3.45
CA LEU A 169 -13.58 0.15 -3.58
C LEU A 169 -14.37 -1.16 -3.49
N SER A 170 -15.26 -1.26 -2.50
CA SER A 170 -16.14 -2.43 -2.35
C SER A 170 -17.00 -2.65 -3.60
N PHE A 171 -17.58 -1.58 -4.14
CA PHE A 171 -18.38 -1.66 -5.37
C PHE A 171 -17.54 -2.13 -6.56
N ILE A 172 -16.35 -1.59 -6.76
CA ILE A 172 -15.44 -2.01 -7.86
C ILE A 172 -15.06 -3.48 -7.67
N LEU A 173 -14.58 -3.87 -6.50
CA LEU A 173 -14.16 -5.25 -6.24
C LEU A 173 -15.30 -6.25 -6.43
N ILE A 174 -16.52 -5.94 -5.99
CA ILE A 174 -17.69 -6.79 -6.21
C ILE A 174 -18.03 -6.89 -7.71
N LYS A 175 -17.95 -5.81 -8.46
CA LYS A 175 -18.18 -5.81 -9.90
C LYS A 175 -17.11 -6.60 -10.66
N CYS A 176 -15.84 -6.37 -10.34
CA CYS A 176 -14.72 -7.10 -10.94
C CYS A 176 -14.79 -8.60 -10.62
N ALA A 177 -15.16 -8.98 -9.39
CA ALA A 177 -15.31 -10.38 -9.00
C ALA A 177 -16.39 -11.15 -9.77
N LYS A 178 -17.37 -10.45 -10.32
CA LYS A 178 -18.38 -11.04 -11.21
C LYS A 178 -17.86 -11.28 -12.61
N ILE A 179 -16.81 -10.57 -13.03
CA ILE A 179 -16.20 -10.68 -14.37
C ILE A 179 -15.02 -11.66 -14.32
N ASP A 180 -14.07 -11.44 -13.41
CA ASP A 180 -12.89 -12.29 -13.24
C ASP A 180 -12.45 -12.31 -11.78
N LYS A 181 -12.63 -13.47 -11.12
CA LYS A 181 -12.26 -13.66 -9.72
C LYS A 181 -10.74 -13.66 -9.50
N ASP A 182 -9.97 -14.19 -10.46
CA ASP A 182 -8.50 -14.27 -10.33
C ASP A 182 -7.89 -12.87 -10.38
N ILE A 183 -8.37 -12.02 -11.29
CA ILE A 183 -7.95 -10.63 -11.40
C ILE A 183 -8.34 -9.86 -10.13
N THR A 184 -9.58 -10.02 -9.66
CA THR A 184 -10.04 -9.35 -8.44
C THR A 184 -9.21 -9.77 -7.22
N PHE A 185 -8.93 -11.06 -7.08
CA PHE A 185 -8.12 -11.56 -5.97
C PHE A 185 -6.69 -11.00 -6.01
N LYS A 186 -6.09 -10.90 -7.19
CA LYS A 186 -4.79 -10.24 -7.39
C LYS A 186 -4.78 -8.81 -6.84
N TRP A 187 -5.79 -8.00 -7.20
CA TRP A 187 -5.88 -6.62 -6.75
C TRP A 187 -6.17 -6.50 -5.25
N LEU A 188 -7.00 -7.40 -4.73
CA LEU A 188 -7.28 -7.46 -3.30
C LEU A 188 -6.02 -7.80 -2.49
N VAL A 189 -5.23 -8.79 -2.92
CA VAL A 189 -3.97 -9.15 -2.27
C VAL A 189 -3.00 -7.96 -2.27
N TYR A 190 -2.83 -7.30 -3.42
CA TYR A 190 -1.98 -6.12 -3.50
C TYR A 190 -2.45 -5.02 -2.54
N LEU A 191 -3.74 -4.71 -2.52
CA LEU A 191 -4.31 -3.68 -1.66
C LEU A 191 -4.10 -4.00 -0.17
N ILE A 192 -4.39 -5.23 0.24
CA ILE A 192 -4.19 -5.68 1.63
C ILE A 192 -2.71 -5.53 2.03
N VAL A 193 -1.78 -6.02 1.21
CA VAL A 193 -0.35 -5.91 1.51
C VAL A 193 0.09 -4.45 1.60
N ALA A 194 -0.32 -3.60 0.65
CA ALA A 194 0.03 -2.19 0.65
C ALA A 194 -0.50 -1.46 1.91
N LEU A 195 -1.78 -1.67 2.23
CA LEU A 195 -2.40 -1.07 3.41
C LEU A 195 -1.78 -1.57 4.72
N SER A 196 -1.45 -2.87 4.81
CA SER A 196 -0.82 -3.44 5.99
C SER A 196 0.59 -2.88 6.22
N ILE A 197 1.42 -2.82 5.18
CA ILE A 197 2.78 -2.27 5.28
C ILE A 197 2.75 -0.80 5.73
N TYR A 198 1.92 0.02 5.09
CA TYR A 198 1.82 1.42 5.46
C TYR A 198 1.12 1.64 6.80
N GLY A 199 0.09 0.85 7.11
CA GLY A 199 -0.59 0.89 8.39
C GLY A 199 0.31 0.56 9.57
N LEU A 200 1.33 -0.30 9.37
CA LEU A 200 2.32 -0.61 10.40
C LEU A 200 3.22 0.57 10.74
N VAL A 201 3.55 1.44 9.77
CA VAL A 201 4.61 2.46 9.92
C VAL A 201 4.10 3.91 9.90
N VAL A 202 2.82 4.14 9.59
CA VAL A 202 2.24 5.49 9.53
C VAL A 202 1.28 5.70 10.69
N PHE A 203 1.62 6.63 11.57
CA PHE A 203 0.84 6.93 12.79
C PHE A 203 0.05 8.24 12.67
N ASN A 204 0.52 9.17 11.82
CA ASN A 204 -0.12 10.47 11.63
C ASN A 204 -1.23 10.39 10.55
N PHE A 205 -2.41 10.94 10.84
CA PHE A 205 -3.55 10.94 9.92
C PHE A 205 -3.26 11.69 8.61
N GLY A 206 -2.59 12.84 8.67
CA GLY A 206 -2.23 13.61 7.47
C GLY A 206 -1.31 12.84 6.52
N THR A 207 -0.30 12.18 7.08
CA THR A 207 0.61 11.30 6.35
C THR A 207 -0.13 10.08 5.79
N GLY A 208 -1.03 9.48 6.59
CA GLY A 208 -1.85 8.35 6.16
C GLY A 208 -2.71 8.66 4.95
N VAL A 209 -3.40 9.79 4.96
CA VAL A 209 -4.25 10.23 3.84
C VAL A 209 -3.42 10.43 2.56
N ARG A 210 -2.22 11.01 2.66
CA ARG A 210 -1.32 11.25 1.53
C ARG A 210 -0.84 9.97 0.85
N TYR A 211 -0.67 8.88 1.59
CA TYR A 211 -0.13 7.64 1.02
C TYR A 211 -1.21 6.69 0.51
N LYS A 212 -2.36 6.60 1.18
CA LYS A 212 -3.39 5.64 0.80
C LYS A 212 -4.00 5.91 -0.58
N PHE A 213 -4.11 7.18 -1.03
CA PHE A 213 -4.68 7.47 -2.35
C PHE A 213 -3.90 6.82 -3.49
N THR A 214 -2.56 6.71 -3.37
CA THR A 214 -1.71 6.09 -4.39
C THR A 214 -2.10 4.63 -4.62
N PHE A 215 -2.32 3.85 -3.55
CA PHE A 215 -2.70 2.45 -3.66
C PHE A 215 -4.12 2.27 -4.19
N ILE A 216 -5.02 3.14 -3.73
CA ILE A 216 -6.40 3.15 -4.19
C ILE A 216 -6.46 3.40 -5.70
N LEU A 217 -5.71 4.40 -6.19
CA LEU A 217 -5.68 4.71 -7.61
C LEU A 217 -5.08 3.60 -8.45
N ILE A 218 -4.01 2.94 -7.98
CA ILE A 218 -3.43 1.78 -8.66
C ILE A 218 -4.48 0.68 -8.83
N VAL A 219 -5.29 0.40 -7.80
CA VAL A 219 -6.38 -0.58 -7.87
C VAL A 219 -7.53 -0.14 -8.78
N VAL A 220 -7.82 1.17 -8.85
CA VAL A 220 -8.89 1.71 -9.71
C VAL A 220 -8.51 1.74 -11.19
N ILE A 221 -7.22 1.87 -11.51
CA ILE A 221 -6.69 1.93 -12.87
C ILE A 221 -6.51 0.52 -13.46
N GLY A 222 -6.10 -0.46 -12.66
CA GLY A 222 -5.81 -1.83 -13.08
C GLY A 222 -7.00 -2.75 -13.11
#